data_6876c84364cd1c5be4506a2906dbde91
#
_entry.id   6876c84364cd1c5be4506a2906dbde91
#
_cell.length_a   1.000
_cell.length_b   1.000
_cell.length_c   1.000
_cell.angle_alpha   90.00
_cell.angle_beta   90.00
_cell.angle_gamma   90.00
#
_symmetry.space_group_name_H-M   'P 1'
#
loop_
_entity.id
_entity.type
_entity.pdbx_description
1 polymer ?
#
loop_
_entity_poly.entity_id
_entity_poly.type
_entity_poly.pdbx_seq_one_letter_code
_entity_poly.pdbx_strand_id
1 'polypeptide(L)'
;MKRIYNFILLVCLVQLAVAQNRIAEIRENLLGNYSDRVLVVSHRADWRNAPENSLQGIRNCIDMGVDMVEIDLKKTKDGHLVVMHDKTINRTMTGKGNAEDYTLAELKAMRLKNGAGCKTRHQIPTLEEVMLLCKGKIMVNIDKGYDYFQEAYAVLEKTGTIDHCVIKAGLPYERVKAENGDVLDKVIFMPIVNLHKEGAEKIINDYQSHMKPAAYELVFKDDNEEMLRLIRKVRDSGAKLFINSLWPELCGGHDDDRAVELHQPDESWGWILNQGAKLIQTHRPALLLEYLRKKKLHD
;
A
#
# COMPACT_ATOMS: atom_id res chain seq x y z
N MET A 1 -17.39 5.11 -40.76
CA MET A 1 -17.05 5.96 -39.61
C MET A 1 -17.97 5.74 -38.41
N LYS A 2 -19.30 5.92 -38.46
CA LYS A 2 -20.23 5.72 -37.30
C LYS A 2 -20.10 4.35 -36.61
N ARG A 3 -19.92 3.24 -37.35
CA ARG A 3 -19.78 1.89 -36.77
C ARG A 3 -18.48 1.71 -35.99
N ILE A 4 -17.38 2.36 -36.42
CA ILE A 4 -16.08 2.31 -35.71
C ILE A 4 -16.17 3.12 -34.43
N TYR A 5 -16.80 4.31 -34.45
CA TYR A 5 -17.03 5.11 -33.25
C TYR A 5 -17.88 4.39 -32.20
N ASN A 6 -18.97 3.72 -32.65
CA ASN A 6 -19.80 2.94 -31.73
C ASN A 6 -19.06 1.74 -31.13
N PHE A 7 -18.20 1.08 -31.89
CA PHE A 7 -17.38 -0.03 -31.40
C PHE A 7 -16.35 0.46 -30.36
N ILE A 8 -15.63 1.55 -30.65
CA ILE A 8 -14.67 2.17 -29.72
C ILE A 8 -15.38 2.62 -28.44
N LEU A 9 -16.55 3.27 -28.55
CA LEU A 9 -17.33 3.71 -27.39
C LEU A 9 -17.78 2.53 -26.54
N LEU A 10 -18.23 1.43 -27.17
CA LEU A 10 -18.64 0.21 -26.45
C LEU A 10 -17.45 -0.44 -25.72
N VAL A 11 -16.28 -0.53 -26.36
CA VAL A 11 -15.06 -1.08 -25.74
C VAL A 11 -14.63 -0.21 -24.54
N CYS A 12 -14.68 1.12 -24.67
CA CYS A 12 -14.37 2.03 -23.55
C CYS A 12 -15.37 1.88 -22.38
N LEU A 13 -16.66 1.73 -22.67
CA LEU A 13 -17.69 1.53 -21.64
C LEU A 13 -17.52 0.20 -20.92
N VAL A 14 -17.18 -0.88 -21.65
CA VAL A 14 -16.90 -2.19 -21.04
C VAL A 14 -15.66 -2.15 -20.18
N GLN A 15 -14.59 -1.50 -20.62
CA GLN A 15 -13.36 -1.35 -19.81
C GLN A 15 -13.59 -0.53 -18.55
N LEU A 16 -14.39 0.55 -18.61
CA LEU A 16 -14.77 1.33 -17.44
C LEU A 16 -15.61 0.52 -16.45
N ALA A 17 -16.55 -0.28 -16.92
CA ALA A 17 -17.38 -1.14 -16.09
C ALA A 17 -16.55 -2.24 -15.39
N VAL A 18 -15.60 -2.86 -16.11
CA VAL A 18 -14.69 -3.86 -15.53
C VAL A 18 -13.77 -3.24 -14.50
N ALA A 19 -13.21 -2.06 -14.78
CA ALA A 19 -12.34 -1.34 -13.83
C ALA A 19 -13.07 -0.90 -12.56
N GLN A 20 -14.31 -0.39 -12.67
CA GLN A 20 -15.14 -0.06 -11.51
C GLN A 20 -15.48 -1.31 -10.68
N ASN A 21 -15.69 -2.44 -11.34
CA ASN A 21 -15.97 -3.70 -10.64
C ASN A 21 -14.75 -4.16 -9.83
N ARG A 22 -13.51 -4.03 -10.36
CA ARG A 22 -12.30 -4.44 -9.65
C ARG A 22 -12.06 -3.64 -8.36
N ILE A 23 -12.17 -2.32 -8.40
CA ILE A 23 -12.03 -1.50 -7.17
C ILE A 23 -13.13 -1.82 -6.16
N ALA A 24 -14.36 -1.99 -6.62
CA ALA A 24 -15.47 -2.36 -5.75
C ALA A 24 -15.20 -3.71 -5.06
N GLU A 25 -14.67 -4.68 -5.79
CA GLU A 25 -14.28 -5.99 -5.25
C GLU A 25 -13.16 -5.89 -4.22
N ILE A 26 -12.06 -5.18 -4.53
CA ILE A 26 -10.94 -5.00 -3.59
C ILE A 26 -11.43 -4.28 -2.31
N ARG A 27 -12.26 -3.25 -2.45
CA ARG A 27 -12.85 -2.54 -1.32
C ARG A 27 -13.78 -3.42 -0.50
N GLU A 28 -14.61 -4.23 -1.13
CA GLU A 28 -15.46 -5.18 -0.42
C GLU A 28 -14.61 -6.18 0.37
N ASN A 29 -13.52 -6.66 -0.21
CA ASN A 29 -12.56 -7.52 0.49
C ASN A 29 -11.84 -6.79 1.64
N LEU A 30 -11.58 -5.49 1.53
CA LEU A 30 -10.95 -4.69 2.58
C LEU A 30 -11.94 -4.29 3.68
N LEU A 31 -13.13 -3.82 3.34
CA LEU A 31 -14.09 -3.21 4.26
C LEU A 31 -15.19 -4.18 4.72
N GLY A 32 -15.54 -5.17 3.90
CA GLY A 32 -16.59 -6.17 4.20
C GLY A 32 -16.12 -7.29 5.12
N ASN A 33 -17.07 -8.09 5.61
CA ASN A 33 -16.81 -9.07 6.67
C ASN A 33 -16.66 -10.53 6.20
N TYR A 34 -16.85 -10.84 4.90
CA TYR A 34 -17.11 -12.22 4.46
C TYR A 34 -16.29 -12.64 3.24
N SER A 35 -14.99 -12.40 3.23
CA SER A 35 -14.16 -12.96 2.16
C SER A 35 -12.97 -13.75 2.71
N ASP A 36 -12.75 -14.93 2.14
CA ASP A 36 -11.53 -15.70 2.37
C ASP A 36 -10.36 -15.20 1.55
N ARG A 37 -10.61 -14.31 0.58
CA ARG A 37 -9.58 -13.70 -0.26
C ARG A 37 -8.55 -12.94 0.59
N VAL A 38 -7.30 -13.08 0.22
CA VAL A 38 -6.17 -12.36 0.80
C VAL A 38 -5.69 -11.33 -0.20
N LEU A 39 -5.65 -10.06 0.21
CA LEU A 39 -5.20 -8.95 -0.61
C LEU A 39 -3.67 -8.90 -0.62
N VAL A 40 -3.09 -8.85 -1.83
CA VAL A 40 -1.64 -8.70 -2.02
C VAL A 40 -1.29 -7.23 -2.15
N VAL A 41 -0.36 -6.77 -1.30
CA VAL A 41 0.15 -5.40 -1.30
C VAL A 41 1.60 -5.39 -1.76
N SER A 42 1.90 -4.68 -2.84
CA SER A 42 3.26 -4.60 -3.37
C SER A 42 3.98 -3.37 -2.81
N HIS A 43 5.03 -3.59 -1.99
CA HIS A 43 5.84 -2.55 -1.36
C HIS A 43 6.64 -1.77 -2.39
N ARG A 44 6.40 -0.45 -2.48
CA ARG A 44 6.98 0.48 -3.48
C ARG A 44 6.76 0.02 -4.92
N ALA A 45 5.60 -0.62 -5.17
CA ALA A 45 5.24 -1.26 -6.42
C ALA A 45 6.21 -2.39 -6.83
N ASP A 46 6.29 -2.74 -8.12
CA ASP A 46 7.18 -3.80 -8.63
C ASP A 46 8.62 -3.29 -8.79
N TRP A 47 9.29 -2.97 -7.68
CA TRP A 47 10.63 -2.38 -7.67
C TRP A 47 11.73 -3.32 -8.16
N ARG A 48 11.47 -4.63 -8.23
CA ARG A 48 12.43 -5.61 -8.75
C ARG A 48 12.57 -5.55 -10.27
N ASN A 49 11.51 -5.18 -10.98
CA ASN A 49 11.47 -5.13 -12.45
C ASN A 49 11.37 -3.70 -13.01
N ALA A 50 11.16 -2.70 -12.15
CA ALA A 50 11.10 -1.28 -12.50
C ALA A 50 11.75 -0.45 -11.38
N PRO A 51 12.01 0.86 -11.56
CA PRO A 51 12.38 1.71 -10.43
C PRO A 51 11.30 1.70 -9.36
N GLU A 52 11.70 1.65 -8.07
CA GLU A 52 10.77 1.75 -6.95
C GLU A 52 9.91 3.02 -7.06
N ASN A 53 8.67 2.94 -6.58
CA ASN A 53 7.77 4.10 -6.57
C ASN A 53 7.55 4.73 -7.96
N SER A 54 7.67 3.96 -9.04
CA SER A 54 7.52 4.46 -10.42
C SER A 54 6.16 4.06 -11.02
N LEU A 55 5.69 4.88 -11.98
CA LEU A 55 4.48 4.54 -12.75
C LEU A 55 4.62 3.20 -13.49
N GLN A 56 5.84 2.81 -13.90
CA GLN A 56 6.07 1.51 -14.54
C GLN A 56 5.91 0.37 -13.55
N GLY A 57 6.47 0.48 -12.34
CA GLY A 57 6.27 -0.53 -11.29
C GLY A 57 4.79 -0.72 -10.93
N ILE A 58 4.03 0.38 -10.91
CA ILE A 58 2.57 0.34 -10.67
C ILE A 58 1.84 -0.35 -11.82
N ARG A 59 2.19 -0.07 -13.10
CA ARG A 59 1.61 -0.78 -14.24
C ARG A 59 1.86 -2.28 -14.16
N ASN A 60 3.10 -2.68 -13.85
CA ASN A 60 3.43 -4.08 -13.67
C ASN A 60 2.54 -4.75 -12.58
N CYS A 61 2.30 -4.06 -11.45
CA CYS A 61 1.41 -4.56 -10.39
C CYS A 61 -0.03 -4.72 -10.88
N ILE A 62 -0.55 -3.74 -11.65
CA ILE A 62 -1.89 -3.82 -12.25
C ILE A 62 -1.98 -5.04 -13.19
N ASP A 63 -0.98 -5.22 -14.05
CA ASP A 63 -0.94 -6.31 -15.04
C ASP A 63 -0.80 -7.69 -14.38
N MET A 64 -0.10 -7.78 -13.22
CA MET A 64 -0.01 -9.02 -12.42
C MET A 64 -1.31 -9.38 -11.69
N GLY A 65 -2.20 -8.42 -11.47
CA GLY A 65 -3.40 -8.60 -10.67
C GLY A 65 -3.19 -8.37 -9.17
N VAL A 66 -2.19 -7.58 -8.79
CA VAL A 66 -1.99 -7.10 -7.40
C VAL A 66 -3.17 -6.23 -6.97
N ASP A 67 -3.59 -6.32 -5.72
CA ASP A 67 -4.77 -5.60 -5.22
C ASP A 67 -4.43 -4.18 -4.76
N MET A 68 -3.24 -3.96 -4.21
CA MET A 68 -2.82 -2.68 -3.67
C MET A 68 -1.32 -2.46 -3.90
N VAL A 69 -0.94 -1.24 -4.26
CA VAL A 69 0.46 -0.81 -4.24
C VAL A 69 0.70 0.08 -3.04
N GLU A 70 1.80 -0.14 -2.35
CA GLU A 70 2.26 0.80 -1.35
C GLU A 70 3.21 1.81 -1.99
N ILE A 71 3.10 3.07 -1.57
CA ILE A 71 3.90 4.20 -2.03
C ILE A 71 4.24 5.15 -0.89
N ASP A 72 5.36 5.86 -1.04
CA ASP A 72 5.82 6.85 -0.07
C ASP A 72 5.71 8.27 -0.62
N LEU A 73 5.45 9.26 0.24
CA LEU A 73 5.35 10.65 -0.17
C LEU A 73 6.49 11.52 0.33
N LYS A 74 6.87 12.48 -0.51
CA LYS A 74 7.68 13.66 -0.19
C LYS A 74 7.06 14.89 -0.83
N LYS A 75 7.36 16.07 -0.27
CA LYS A 75 6.91 17.36 -0.81
C LYS A 75 8.07 18.11 -1.44
N THR A 76 7.88 18.63 -2.65
CA THR A 76 8.86 19.47 -3.34
C THR A 76 8.90 20.87 -2.77
N LYS A 77 9.94 21.64 -3.12
CA LYS A 77 10.09 23.06 -2.75
C LYS A 77 8.91 23.94 -3.14
N ASP A 78 8.29 23.65 -4.27
CA ASP A 78 7.12 24.34 -4.82
C ASP A 78 5.78 23.67 -4.46
N GLY A 79 5.77 22.77 -3.44
CA GLY A 79 4.57 22.26 -2.78
C GLY A 79 3.89 21.07 -3.44
N HIS A 80 4.49 20.44 -4.46
CA HIS A 80 3.93 19.22 -5.07
C HIS A 80 4.27 17.97 -4.28
N LEU A 81 3.30 17.05 -4.12
CA LEU A 81 3.56 15.73 -3.58
C LEU A 81 4.14 14.83 -4.68
N VAL A 82 5.33 14.30 -4.42
CA VAL A 82 6.03 13.32 -5.28
C VAL A 82 6.17 12.00 -4.57
N VAL A 83 6.27 10.90 -5.35
CA VAL A 83 6.31 9.55 -4.79
C VAL A 83 7.75 9.10 -4.67
N MET A 84 8.24 9.05 -3.42
CA MET A 84 9.62 8.69 -3.07
C MET A 84 9.77 8.34 -1.59
N HIS A 85 10.54 7.30 -1.29
CA HIS A 85 10.75 6.83 0.08
C HIS A 85 11.77 7.67 0.86
N ASP A 86 12.98 7.84 0.33
CA ASP A 86 14.09 8.44 1.05
C ASP A 86 13.91 9.96 1.18
N LYS A 87 14.52 10.55 2.22
CA LYS A 87 14.63 12.01 2.34
C LYS A 87 15.45 12.59 1.19
N THR A 88 16.52 11.90 0.78
CA THR A 88 17.41 12.33 -0.30
C THR A 88 17.11 11.59 -1.60
N ILE A 89 17.35 12.24 -2.74
CA ILE A 89 17.20 11.65 -4.07
C ILE A 89 18.39 10.77 -4.49
N ASN A 90 19.46 10.67 -3.66
CA ASN A 90 20.76 10.12 -4.02
C ASN A 90 20.71 8.66 -4.50
N ARG A 91 19.93 7.82 -3.82
CA ARG A 91 19.83 6.39 -4.12
C ARG A 91 18.97 6.13 -5.36
N THR A 92 17.82 6.79 -5.43
CA THR A 92 16.77 6.46 -6.40
C THR A 92 16.76 7.35 -7.64
N MET A 93 17.52 8.46 -7.68
CA MET A 93 17.55 9.39 -8.81
C MET A 93 18.98 9.74 -9.26
N THR A 94 19.10 10.37 -10.43
CA THR A 94 20.38 10.80 -11.00
C THR A 94 20.94 12.08 -10.38
N GLY A 95 20.21 12.72 -9.47
CA GLY A 95 20.66 13.90 -8.69
C GLY A 95 21.21 13.54 -7.33
N LYS A 96 21.44 14.58 -6.50
CA LYS A 96 21.88 14.49 -5.09
C LYS A 96 21.15 15.55 -4.27
N GLY A 97 21.01 15.37 -2.96
CA GLY A 97 20.34 16.30 -2.05
C GLY A 97 18.94 15.85 -1.62
N ASN A 98 18.21 16.69 -0.92
CA ASN A 98 16.87 16.35 -0.45
C ASN A 98 15.82 16.65 -1.53
N ALA A 99 14.73 15.90 -1.57
CA ALA A 99 13.63 16.14 -2.50
C ALA A 99 12.99 17.53 -2.30
N GLU A 100 12.90 17.99 -1.05
CA GLU A 100 12.33 19.27 -0.65
C GLU A 100 13.14 20.51 -1.09
N ASP A 101 14.39 20.32 -1.50
CA ASP A 101 15.26 21.40 -2.00
C ASP A 101 14.99 21.74 -3.48
N TYR A 102 14.24 20.87 -4.18
CA TYR A 102 13.99 20.97 -5.62
C TYR A 102 12.52 21.27 -5.93
N THR A 103 12.30 22.05 -6.98
CA THR A 103 10.98 22.18 -7.61
C THR A 103 10.60 20.89 -8.34
N LEU A 104 9.30 20.72 -8.61
CA LEU A 104 8.82 19.60 -9.41
C LEU A 104 9.50 19.55 -10.80
N ALA A 105 9.67 20.69 -11.45
CA ALA A 105 10.31 20.79 -12.76
C ALA A 105 11.76 20.29 -12.74
N GLU A 106 12.54 20.65 -11.73
CA GLU A 106 13.92 20.19 -11.53
C GLU A 106 13.96 18.69 -11.28
N LEU A 107 13.09 18.14 -10.42
CA LEU A 107 13.02 16.68 -10.20
C LEU A 107 12.61 15.93 -11.47
N LYS A 108 11.65 16.44 -12.24
CA LYS A 108 11.22 15.84 -13.52
C LYS A 108 12.31 15.86 -14.61
N ALA A 109 13.28 16.80 -14.55
CA ALA A 109 14.43 16.82 -15.44
C ALA A 109 15.40 15.65 -15.17
N MET A 110 15.44 15.13 -13.95
CA MET A 110 16.25 13.98 -13.55
C MET A 110 15.57 12.66 -13.95
N ARG A 111 16.27 11.55 -13.72
CA ARG A 111 15.77 10.20 -14.02
C ARG A 111 15.83 9.30 -12.79
N LEU A 112 14.86 8.41 -12.67
CA LEU A 112 14.89 7.34 -11.68
C LEU A 112 15.99 6.32 -12.03
N LYS A 113 16.57 5.72 -10.99
CA LYS A 113 17.45 4.56 -11.07
C LYS A 113 16.67 3.30 -10.72
N ASN A 114 17.03 2.17 -11.31
CA ASN A 114 16.53 0.86 -10.92
C ASN A 114 17.21 0.35 -9.64
N GLY A 115 16.78 -0.81 -9.13
CA GLY A 115 17.34 -1.43 -7.92
C GLY A 115 18.86 -1.71 -7.98
N ALA A 116 19.45 -1.82 -9.16
CA ALA A 116 20.90 -1.96 -9.37
C ALA A 116 21.64 -0.60 -9.44
N GLY A 117 20.95 0.53 -9.21
CA GLY A 117 21.51 1.88 -9.26
C GLY A 117 21.72 2.44 -10.67
N CYS A 118 21.28 1.74 -11.72
CA CYS A 118 21.41 2.18 -13.10
C CYS A 118 20.32 3.19 -13.48
N LYS A 119 20.73 4.26 -14.19
CA LYS A 119 19.83 5.27 -14.75
C LYS A 119 18.84 4.62 -15.72
N THR A 120 17.57 5.00 -15.58
CA THR A 120 16.48 4.58 -16.48
C THR A 120 15.92 5.75 -17.27
N ARG A 121 14.90 5.50 -18.12
CA ARG A 121 14.13 6.54 -18.82
C ARG A 121 13.01 7.15 -17.94
N HIS A 122 12.70 6.56 -16.78
CA HIS A 122 11.57 6.94 -15.95
C HIS A 122 11.85 8.19 -15.13
N GLN A 123 10.80 8.97 -14.89
CA GLN A 123 10.81 10.17 -14.06
C GLN A 123 10.10 9.88 -12.74
N ILE A 124 10.39 10.68 -11.71
CA ILE A 124 9.65 10.64 -10.46
C ILE A 124 8.19 11.01 -10.71
N PRO A 125 7.20 10.23 -10.25
CA PRO A 125 5.80 10.59 -10.39
C PRO A 125 5.35 11.54 -9.28
N THR A 126 4.32 12.33 -9.57
CA THR A 126 3.53 13.01 -8.55
C THR A 126 2.47 12.04 -8.00
N LEU A 127 1.93 12.35 -6.80
CA LEU A 127 0.78 11.63 -6.26
C LEU A 127 -0.41 11.68 -7.23
N GLU A 128 -0.67 12.83 -7.86
CA GLU A 128 -1.75 12.99 -8.85
C GLU A 128 -1.59 12.02 -10.04
N GLU A 129 -0.39 11.93 -10.61
CA GLU A 129 -0.10 10.99 -11.73
C GLU A 129 -0.32 9.53 -11.30
N VAL A 130 0.08 9.18 -10.07
CA VAL A 130 -0.14 7.83 -9.51
C VAL A 130 -1.63 7.56 -9.35
N MET A 131 -2.38 8.46 -8.72
CA MET A 131 -3.81 8.25 -8.45
C MET A 131 -4.63 8.17 -9.74
N LEU A 132 -4.31 8.98 -10.74
CA LEU A 132 -4.95 8.89 -12.07
C LEU A 132 -4.62 7.55 -12.78
N LEU A 133 -3.40 7.03 -12.64
CA LEU A 133 -3.03 5.71 -13.18
C LEU A 133 -3.79 4.58 -12.48
N CYS A 134 -3.92 4.65 -11.15
CA CYS A 134 -4.52 3.61 -10.31
C CYS A 134 -6.06 3.60 -10.39
N LYS A 135 -6.67 4.73 -10.75
CA LYS A 135 -8.13 4.91 -10.77
C LYS A 135 -8.86 3.78 -11.48
N GLY A 136 -9.75 3.11 -10.75
CA GLY A 136 -10.54 1.97 -11.21
C GLY A 136 -9.77 0.65 -11.34
N LYS A 137 -8.46 0.59 -11.07
CA LYS A 137 -7.62 -0.57 -11.38
C LYS A 137 -6.98 -1.25 -10.18
N ILE A 138 -6.46 -0.47 -9.23
CA ILE A 138 -5.71 -0.96 -8.09
C ILE A 138 -5.83 0.03 -6.93
N MET A 139 -5.85 -0.44 -5.69
CA MET A 139 -5.81 0.44 -4.52
C MET A 139 -4.39 0.92 -4.22
N VAL A 140 -4.28 1.99 -3.44
CA VAL A 140 -3.01 2.60 -3.02
C VAL A 140 -2.95 2.68 -1.50
N ASN A 141 -1.87 2.15 -0.92
CA ASN A 141 -1.50 2.32 0.48
C ASN A 141 -0.45 3.44 0.56
N ILE A 142 -0.80 4.58 1.12
CA ILE A 142 0.11 5.73 1.24
C ILE A 142 0.88 5.61 2.57
N ASP A 143 2.16 5.22 2.47
CA ASP A 143 3.12 5.33 3.57
C ASP A 143 3.78 6.70 3.58
N LYS A 144 4.28 7.13 4.75
CA LYS A 144 4.90 8.46 4.94
C LYS A 144 4.06 9.64 4.42
N GLY A 145 2.75 9.41 4.24
CA GLY A 145 1.79 10.40 3.80
C GLY A 145 1.15 11.18 4.92
N TYR A 146 1.29 10.72 6.17
CA TYR A 146 0.64 11.35 7.32
C TYR A 146 1.08 12.80 7.52
N ASP A 147 2.38 13.11 7.32
CA ASP A 147 2.91 14.47 7.43
C ASP A 147 2.35 15.42 6.35
N TYR A 148 1.68 14.89 5.34
CA TYR A 148 1.07 15.60 4.21
C TYR A 148 -0.42 15.25 4.07
N PHE A 149 -1.09 14.93 5.18
CA PHE A 149 -2.44 14.34 5.16
C PHE A 149 -3.45 15.21 4.40
N GLN A 150 -3.48 16.50 4.68
CA GLN A 150 -4.42 17.44 4.05
C GLN A 150 -4.12 17.65 2.57
N GLU A 151 -2.84 17.77 2.20
CA GLU A 151 -2.41 17.88 0.80
C GLU A 151 -2.69 16.60 0.02
N ALA A 152 -2.44 15.43 0.63
CA ALA A 152 -2.78 14.15 0.03
C ALA A 152 -4.29 14.03 -0.18
N TYR A 153 -5.10 14.36 0.83
CA TYR A 153 -6.56 14.37 0.72
C TYR A 153 -7.03 15.26 -0.43
N ALA A 154 -6.48 16.48 -0.56
CA ALA A 154 -6.84 17.39 -1.66
C ALA A 154 -6.53 16.79 -3.06
N VAL A 155 -5.42 16.06 -3.20
CA VAL A 155 -5.11 15.35 -4.45
C VAL A 155 -6.10 14.22 -4.70
N LEU A 156 -6.44 13.42 -3.66
CA LEU A 156 -7.42 12.33 -3.77
C LEU A 156 -8.81 12.84 -4.16
N GLU A 157 -9.24 13.96 -3.58
CA GLU A 157 -10.50 14.62 -3.90
C GLU A 157 -10.50 15.12 -5.35
N LYS A 158 -9.45 15.84 -5.76
CA LYS A 158 -9.27 16.34 -7.13
C LYS A 158 -9.32 15.24 -8.18
N THR A 159 -8.72 14.08 -7.89
CA THR A 159 -8.67 12.93 -8.83
C THR A 159 -9.91 12.05 -8.74
N GLY A 160 -10.75 12.23 -7.70
CA GLY A 160 -11.91 11.38 -7.43
C GLY A 160 -11.48 9.94 -7.09
N THR A 161 -10.51 9.82 -6.17
CA THR A 161 -9.89 8.55 -5.78
C THR A 161 -9.76 8.40 -4.25
N ILE A 162 -10.53 9.14 -3.46
CA ILE A 162 -10.52 9.04 -1.99
C ILE A 162 -10.75 7.58 -1.56
N ASP A 163 -11.66 6.90 -2.20
CA ASP A 163 -12.06 5.52 -1.91
C ASP A 163 -11.11 4.45 -2.51
N HIS A 164 -10.07 4.85 -3.23
CA HIS A 164 -9.01 3.97 -3.76
C HIS A 164 -7.78 3.93 -2.85
N CYS A 165 -7.81 4.65 -1.72
CA CYS A 165 -6.61 4.93 -0.96
C CYS A 165 -6.76 4.54 0.51
N VAL A 166 -5.70 3.98 1.07
CA VAL A 166 -5.51 3.81 2.51
C VAL A 166 -4.43 4.77 2.96
N ILE A 167 -4.71 5.58 3.98
CA ILE A 167 -3.70 6.42 4.67
C ILE A 167 -3.43 5.79 6.03
N LYS A 168 -2.17 5.76 6.45
CA LYS A 168 -1.78 5.08 7.68
C LYS A 168 -0.83 5.91 8.55
N ALA A 169 -0.84 5.64 9.86
CA ALA A 169 0.13 6.19 10.79
C ALA A 169 0.26 5.33 12.06
N GLY A 170 1.44 5.37 12.67
CA GLY A 170 1.74 4.73 13.96
C GLY A 170 1.54 5.70 15.15
N LEU A 171 0.40 6.40 15.20
CA LEU A 171 0.10 7.42 16.19
C LEU A 171 -1.17 7.06 16.99
N PRO A 172 -1.32 7.54 18.26
CA PRO A 172 -2.54 7.37 19.02
C PRO A 172 -3.76 8.01 18.33
N TYR A 173 -4.94 7.41 18.48
CA TYR A 173 -6.19 7.88 17.89
C TYR A 173 -6.48 9.37 18.19
N GLU A 174 -6.39 9.78 19.45
CA GLU A 174 -6.67 11.16 19.87
C GLU A 174 -5.83 12.19 19.12
N ARG A 175 -4.54 11.86 18.89
CA ARG A 175 -3.66 12.73 18.12
C ARG A 175 -4.08 12.79 16.66
N VAL A 176 -4.35 11.64 16.04
CA VAL A 176 -4.77 11.57 14.63
C VAL A 176 -6.08 12.33 14.42
N LYS A 177 -7.06 12.18 15.34
CA LYS A 177 -8.34 12.90 15.28
C LYS A 177 -8.17 14.40 15.49
N ALA A 178 -7.34 14.81 16.46
CA ALA A 178 -7.08 16.23 16.73
C ALA A 178 -6.40 16.94 15.55
N GLU A 179 -5.46 16.28 14.86
CA GLU A 179 -4.71 16.86 13.75
C GLU A 179 -5.52 16.88 12.42
N ASN A 180 -6.45 15.94 12.21
CA ASN A 180 -7.14 15.77 10.93
C ASN A 180 -8.65 16.03 10.96
N GLY A 181 -9.25 16.15 12.14
CA GLY A 181 -10.66 16.51 12.29
C GLY A 181 -11.60 15.60 11.50
N ASP A 182 -12.54 16.20 10.77
CA ASP A 182 -13.55 15.49 9.98
C ASP A 182 -13.02 14.89 8.68
N VAL A 183 -11.80 15.24 8.25
CA VAL A 183 -11.18 14.64 7.06
C VAL A 183 -10.82 13.18 7.34
N LEU A 184 -10.50 12.85 8.60
CA LEU A 184 -10.24 11.47 9.00
C LEU A 184 -11.43 10.53 8.71
N ASP A 185 -12.66 11.02 8.84
CA ASP A 185 -13.88 10.24 8.62
C ASP A 185 -14.21 10.03 7.13
N LYS A 186 -13.51 10.75 6.25
CA LYS A 186 -13.70 10.68 4.79
C LYS A 186 -12.74 9.74 4.07
N VAL A 187 -11.71 9.24 4.76
CA VAL A 187 -10.68 8.38 4.19
C VAL A 187 -10.69 7.00 4.84
N ILE A 188 -10.10 6.01 4.17
CA ILE A 188 -9.81 4.72 4.79
C ILE A 188 -8.49 4.91 5.56
N PHE A 189 -8.58 4.98 6.88
CA PHE A 189 -7.41 5.12 7.75
C PHE A 189 -7.05 3.77 8.39
N MET A 190 -5.76 3.44 8.40
CA MET A 190 -5.23 2.20 8.96
C MET A 190 -4.16 2.50 10.03
N PRO A 191 -4.39 2.15 11.29
CA PRO A 191 -3.37 2.26 12.32
C PRO A 191 -2.21 1.28 12.08
N ILE A 192 -0.97 1.78 12.28
CA ILE A 192 0.23 0.94 12.38
C ILE A 192 0.49 0.71 13.87
N VAL A 193 0.56 -0.55 14.30
CA VAL A 193 0.84 -0.90 15.70
C VAL A 193 2.08 -1.77 15.78
N ASN A 194 3.13 -1.23 16.38
CA ASN A 194 4.30 -2.01 16.74
C ASN A 194 4.04 -2.70 18.09
N LEU A 195 3.83 -4.01 18.03
CA LEU A 195 3.40 -4.81 19.18
C LEU A 195 4.44 -4.88 20.32
N HIS A 196 5.72 -4.58 20.03
CA HIS A 196 6.77 -4.52 21.04
C HIS A 196 6.81 -3.19 21.81
N LYS A 197 6.12 -2.17 21.33
CA LYS A 197 6.09 -0.89 22.02
C LYS A 197 5.15 -0.93 23.20
N GLU A 198 5.60 -0.35 24.31
CA GLU A 198 4.73 -0.06 25.45
C GLU A 198 3.47 0.68 24.98
N GLY A 199 2.31 0.28 25.50
CA GLY A 199 1.04 0.87 25.11
C GLY A 199 0.43 0.35 23.79
N ALA A 200 1.02 -0.64 23.11
CA ALA A 200 0.46 -1.21 21.89
C ALA A 200 -1.00 -1.67 22.06
N GLU A 201 -1.30 -2.37 23.15
CA GLU A 201 -2.66 -2.81 23.46
C GLU A 201 -3.63 -1.65 23.69
N LYS A 202 -3.16 -0.57 24.34
CA LYS A 202 -3.97 0.63 24.52
C LYS A 202 -4.29 1.29 23.19
N ILE A 203 -3.32 1.39 22.27
CA ILE A 203 -3.55 1.92 20.92
C ILE A 203 -4.63 1.09 20.20
N ILE A 204 -4.55 -0.24 20.23
CA ILE A 204 -5.56 -1.13 19.65
C ILE A 204 -6.94 -0.83 20.24
N ASN A 205 -7.05 -0.79 21.56
CA ASN A 205 -8.32 -0.54 22.25
C ASN A 205 -8.91 0.85 21.91
N ASP A 206 -8.09 1.89 21.89
CA ASP A 206 -8.52 3.25 21.61
C ASP A 206 -9.11 3.34 20.17
N TYR A 207 -8.41 2.79 19.18
CA TYR A 207 -8.92 2.76 17.80
C TYR A 207 -10.19 1.92 17.66
N GLN A 208 -10.27 0.76 18.31
CA GLN A 208 -11.47 -0.09 18.29
C GLN A 208 -12.68 0.59 18.91
N SER A 209 -12.47 1.38 19.96
CA SER A 209 -13.55 2.08 20.67
C SER A 209 -14.11 3.26 19.90
N HIS A 210 -13.27 3.98 19.14
CA HIS A 210 -13.63 5.26 18.55
C HIS A 210 -13.83 5.22 17.02
N MET A 211 -13.09 4.38 16.31
CA MET A 211 -13.06 4.40 14.85
C MET A 211 -13.45 3.06 14.20
N LYS A 212 -13.15 1.94 14.87
CA LYS A 212 -13.30 0.57 14.33
C LYS A 212 -12.65 0.43 12.95
N PRO A 213 -11.30 0.55 12.86
CA PRO A 213 -10.60 0.47 11.59
C PRO A 213 -10.88 -0.84 10.86
N ALA A 214 -10.95 -0.80 9.53
CA ALA A 214 -11.13 -2.00 8.71
C ALA A 214 -9.93 -2.97 8.81
N ALA A 215 -8.73 -2.42 9.00
CA ALA A 215 -7.51 -3.20 9.14
C ALA A 215 -6.52 -2.50 10.11
N TYR A 216 -5.60 -3.29 10.66
CA TYR A 216 -4.42 -2.82 11.39
C TYR A 216 -3.15 -3.38 10.74
N GLU A 217 -2.18 -2.52 10.47
CA GLU A 217 -0.83 -2.95 10.15
C GLU A 217 -0.09 -3.30 11.43
N LEU A 218 0.24 -4.58 11.61
CA LEU A 218 0.91 -5.07 12.79
C LEU A 218 2.39 -5.33 12.51
N VAL A 219 3.26 -4.81 13.38
CA VAL A 219 4.72 -4.98 13.31
C VAL A 219 5.18 -5.71 14.57
N PHE A 220 5.86 -6.84 14.41
CA PHE A 220 6.37 -7.67 15.51
C PHE A 220 7.66 -8.39 15.11
N LYS A 221 8.61 -8.47 16.07
CA LYS A 221 9.95 -9.03 15.85
C LYS A 221 10.04 -10.53 16.10
N ASP A 222 9.16 -11.05 16.92
CA ASP A 222 9.07 -12.46 17.29
C ASP A 222 7.60 -12.87 17.44
N ASP A 223 7.34 -14.17 17.44
CA ASP A 223 6.03 -14.78 17.49
C ASP A 223 5.73 -15.40 18.88
N ASN A 224 6.24 -14.77 19.94
CA ASN A 224 5.96 -15.20 21.30
C ASN A 224 4.47 -15.06 21.66
N GLU A 225 4.06 -15.71 22.75
CA GLU A 225 2.64 -15.80 23.14
C GLU A 225 1.99 -14.44 23.38
N GLU A 226 2.73 -13.43 23.83
CA GLU A 226 2.19 -12.08 24.02
C GLU A 226 1.87 -11.42 22.66
N MET A 227 2.77 -11.52 21.69
CA MET A 227 2.54 -11.01 20.33
C MET A 227 1.35 -11.72 19.68
N LEU A 228 1.29 -13.05 19.78
CA LEU A 228 0.17 -13.84 19.27
C LEU A 228 -1.15 -13.47 19.95
N ARG A 229 -1.15 -13.16 21.24
CA ARG A 229 -2.34 -12.68 21.97
C ARG A 229 -2.86 -11.36 21.39
N LEU A 230 -1.97 -10.40 21.12
CA LEU A 230 -2.36 -9.11 20.53
C LEU A 230 -2.84 -9.25 19.09
N ILE A 231 -2.21 -10.11 18.29
CA ILE A 231 -2.65 -10.45 16.93
C ILE A 231 -4.08 -11.02 16.99
N ARG A 232 -4.33 -12.03 17.85
CA ARG A 232 -5.68 -12.60 18.05
C ARG A 232 -6.68 -11.54 18.49
N LYS A 233 -6.30 -10.63 19.39
CA LYS A 233 -7.17 -9.54 19.85
C LYS A 233 -7.66 -8.66 18.69
N VAL A 234 -6.77 -8.28 17.77
CA VAL A 234 -7.16 -7.51 16.58
C VAL A 234 -8.06 -8.34 15.67
N ARG A 235 -7.67 -9.57 15.35
CA ARG A 235 -8.47 -10.48 14.51
C ARG A 235 -9.90 -10.67 15.08
N ASP A 236 -10.00 -10.96 16.36
CA ASP A 236 -11.26 -11.29 17.03
C ASP A 236 -12.16 -10.06 17.20
N SER A 237 -11.65 -8.84 17.02
CA SER A 237 -12.45 -7.61 16.93
C SER A 237 -13.20 -7.46 15.59
N GLY A 238 -12.91 -8.30 14.61
CA GLY A 238 -13.42 -8.21 13.24
C GLY A 238 -12.59 -7.34 12.29
N ALA A 239 -11.56 -6.65 12.79
CA ALA A 239 -10.62 -5.92 11.94
C ALA A 239 -9.66 -6.88 11.23
N LYS A 240 -9.27 -6.55 10.01
CA LYS A 240 -8.33 -7.35 9.24
C LYS A 240 -6.90 -7.16 9.71
N LEU A 241 -6.12 -8.23 9.65
CA LEU A 241 -4.68 -8.18 9.88
C LEU A 241 -3.97 -7.83 8.58
N PHE A 242 -3.18 -6.76 8.61
CA PHE A 242 -2.22 -6.40 7.58
C PHE A 242 -0.81 -6.73 8.11
N ILE A 243 -0.09 -7.62 7.46
CA ILE A 243 1.25 -8.05 7.87
C ILE A 243 2.26 -7.80 6.76
N ASN A 244 3.40 -7.22 7.12
CA ASN A 244 4.52 -6.97 6.24
C ASN A 244 5.47 -8.16 6.23
N SER A 245 5.50 -8.95 5.15
CA SER A 245 6.47 -10.06 4.99
C SER A 245 7.82 -9.62 4.41
N LEU A 246 8.19 -8.34 4.55
CA LEU A 246 9.32 -7.73 3.85
C LEU A 246 10.68 -8.20 4.38
N TRP A 247 10.82 -8.30 5.70
CA TRP A 247 12.00 -8.77 6.43
C TRP A 247 11.65 -9.21 7.87
N PRO A 248 12.52 -9.99 8.54
CA PRO A 248 12.18 -10.72 9.78
C PRO A 248 11.60 -9.86 10.89
N GLU A 249 12.11 -8.64 11.10
CA GLU A 249 11.73 -7.78 12.22
C GLU A 249 10.31 -7.18 12.11
N LEU A 250 9.65 -7.39 10.98
CA LEU A 250 8.28 -6.92 10.75
C LEU A 250 7.22 -8.00 10.99
N CYS A 251 7.62 -9.29 10.98
CA CYS A 251 6.70 -10.43 10.95
C CYS A 251 7.18 -11.67 11.73
N GLY A 252 8.01 -11.47 12.76
CA GLY A 252 8.47 -12.58 13.60
C GLY A 252 9.31 -13.63 12.89
N GLY A 253 10.05 -13.24 11.84
CA GLY A 253 10.86 -14.16 11.03
C GLY A 253 10.10 -14.91 9.95
N HIS A 254 8.84 -14.57 9.66
CA HIS A 254 8.02 -15.20 8.63
C HIS A 254 8.00 -14.35 7.34
N ASP A 255 9.19 -14.00 6.83
CA ASP A 255 9.38 -13.04 5.75
C ASP A 255 9.49 -13.67 4.35
N ASP A 256 9.57 -12.78 3.34
CA ASP A 256 9.67 -13.13 1.93
C ASP A 256 10.94 -13.94 1.59
N ASP A 257 12.07 -13.67 2.25
CA ASP A 257 13.31 -14.39 1.98
C ASP A 257 13.21 -15.82 2.51
N ARG A 258 12.57 -16.03 3.66
CA ARG A 258 12.23 -17.38 4.14
C ARG A 258 11.33 -18.12 3.14
N ALA A 259 10.31 -17.46 2.61
CA ALA A 259 9.41 -18.08 1.65
C ALA A 259 10.11 -18.47 0.34
N VAL A 260 10.97 -17.58 -0.19
CA VAL A 260 11.51 -17.68 -1.56
C VAL A 260 12.93 -18.26 -1.56
N GLU A 261 13.85 -17.67 -0.78
CA GLU A 261 15.28 -18.05 -0.81
C GLU A 261 15.53 -19.35 -0.05
N LEU A 262 14.78 -19.59 1.06
CA LEU A 262 14.85 -20.84 1.81
C LEU A 262 13.85 -21.89 1.32
N HIS A 263 13.01 -21.57 0.33
CA HIS A 263 11.97 -22.47 -0.20
C HIS A 263 10.98 -22.98 0.86
N GLN A 264 10.60 -22.11 1.83
CA GLN A 264 9.70 -22.42 2.94
C GLN A 264 8.45 -21.53 2.93
N PRO A 265 7.63 -21.51 1.86
CA PRO A 265 6.48 -20.61 1.79
C PRO A 265 5.38 -20.94 2.80
N ASP A 266 5.24 -22.21 3.22
CA ASP A 266 4.24 -22.59 4.23
C ASP A 266 4.66 -22.15 5.65
N GLU A 267 5.94 -22.12 5.98
CA GLU A 267 6.48 -21.62 7.24
C GLU A 267 6.58 -20.09 7.30
N SER A 268 6.48 -19.42 6.16
CA SER A 268 6.45 -17.97 6.01
C SER A 268 5.03 -17.49 5.75
N TRP A 269 4.66 -17.33 4.49
CA TRP A 269 3.33 -16.83 4.11
C TRP A 269 2.19 -17.69 4.65
N GLY A 270 2.38 -19.03 4.70
CA GLY A 270 1.41 -19.97 5.29
C GLY A 270 1.21 -19.71 6.77
N TRP A 271 2.28 -19.47 7.53
CA TRP A 271 2.17 -19.08 8.93
C TRP A 271 1.40 -17.77 9.12
N ILE A 272 1.73 -16.73 8.32
CA ILE A 272 1.02 -15.44 8.33
C ILE A 272 -0.48 -15.64 8.07
N LEU A 273 -0.84 -16.48 7.09
CA LEU A 273 -2.24 -16.83 6.79
C LEU A 273 -2.92 -17.54 7.98
N ASN A 274 -2.22 -18.42 8.67
CA ASN A 274 -2.73 -19.14 9.84
C ASN A 274 -3.02 -18.21 11.03
N GLN A 275 -2.35 -17.05 11.12
CA GLN A 275 -2.73 -16.01 12.08
C GLN A 275 -4.04 -15.29 11.69
N GLY A 276 -4.52 -15.48 10.47
CA GLY A 276 -5.74 -14.86 9.95
C GLY A 276 -5.48 -13.57 9.16
N ALA A 277 -4.25 -13.37 8.67
CA ALA A 277 -3.95 -12.20 7.83
C ALA A 277 -4.82 -12.17 6.57
N LYS A 278 -5.36 -11.00 6.26
CA LYS A 278 -6.16 -10.72 5.07
C LYS A 278 -5.49 -9.74 4.11
N LEU A 279 -4.39 -9.10 4.55
CA LEU A 279 -3.52 -8.29 3.70
C LEU A 279 -2.07 -8.70 3.99
N ILE A 280 -1.31 -8.99 2.94
CA ILE A 280 0.13 -9.28 3.04
C ILE A 280 0.89 -8.33 2.14
N GLN A 281 1.77 -7.52 2.74
CA GLN A 281 2.67 -6.65 2.00
C GLN A 281 3.99 -7.37 1.75
N THR A 282 4.42 -7.40 0.49
CA THR A 282 5.53 -8.23 0.03
C THR A 282 6.45 -7.50 -0.95
N HIS A 283 7.71 -7.95 -1.01
CA HIS A 283 8.67 -7.64 -2.07
C HIS A 283 8.61 -8.62 -3.25
N ARG A 284 7.76 -9.65 -3.17
CA ARG A 284 7.65 -10.76 -4.13
C ARG A 284 6.20 -10.96 -4.63
N PRO A 285 5.53 -9.87 -5.13
CA PRO A 285 4.08 -9.92 -5.39
C PRO A 285 3.67 -11.05 -6.34
N ALA A 286 4.44 -11.30 -7.42
CA ALA A 286 4.12 -12.38 -8.37
C ALA A 286 4.16 -13.77 -7.70
N LEU A 287 5.16 -14.03 -6.85
CA LEU A 287 5.31 -15.32 -6.15
C LEU A 287 4.26 -15.50 -5.05
N LEU A 288 3.93 -14.44 -4.32
CA LEU A 288 2.85 -14.49 -3.33
C LEU A 288 1.50 -14.73 -4.00
N LEU A 289 1.19 -14.05 -5.12
CA LEU A 289 -0.02 -14.31 -5.92
C LEU A 289 -0.10 -15.78 -6.37
N GLU A 290 1.00 -16.33 -6.89
CA GLU A 290 1.05 -17.74 -7.29
C GLU A 290 0.77 -18.68 -6.11
N TYR A 291 1.36 -18.41 -4.95
CA TYR A 291 1.14 -19.18 -3.73
C TYR A 291 -0.32 -19.11 -3.26
N LEU A 292 -0.91 -17.92 -3.22
CA LEU A 292 -2.31 -17.72 -2.81
C LEU A 292 -3.30 -18.36 -3.79
N ARG A 293 -3.04 -18.28 -5.11
CA ARG A 293 -3.85 -18.95 -6.14
C ARG A 293 -3.87 -20.48 -5.97
N LYS A 294 -2.72 -21.09 -5.67
CA LYS A 294 -2.64 -22.53 -5.35
C LYS A 294 -3.47 -22.91 -4.11
N LYS A 295 -3.57 -22.00 -3.14
CA LYS A 295 -4.38 -22.15 -1.92
C LYS A 295 -5.85 -21.75 -2.12
N LYS A 296 -6.25 -21.24 -3.29
CA LYS A 296 -7.59 -20.71 -3.60
C LYS A 296 -7.99 -19.51 -2.71
N LEU A 297 -7.01 -18.72 -2.30
CA LEU A 297 -7.18 -17.51 -1.50
C LEU A 297 -7.04 -16.23 -2.33
N HIS A 298 -6.79 -16.35 -3.62
CA HIS A 298 -6.74 -15.26 -4.61
C HIS A 298 -7.11 -15.81 -5.99
N ASP A 299 -7.51 -14.91 -6.95
CA ASP A 299 -7.86 -15.25 -8.35
C ASP A 299 -6.63 -15.57 -9.19
#